data_fc12eb0c8744e04a1174dfc217afb78c
#
_entry.id   fc12eb0c8744e04a1174dfc217afb78c
#
_cell.length_a   1.000
_cell.length_b   1.000
_cell.length_c   1.000
_cell.angle_alpha   90.00
_cell.angle_beta   90.00
_cell.angle_gamma   90.00
#
_symmetry.space_group_name_H-M   'P 1'
#
loop_
_entity.id
_entity.type
_entity.pdbx_description
1 polymer ?
#
loop_
_entity_poly.entity_id
_entity_poly.type
_entity_poly.pdbx_seq_one_letter_code
_entity_poly.pdbx_strand_id
1 'polypeptide(L)'
;KAKRPSTGEIQNIKVLIRKPKGAGNGRPGVVFMHGAGYGTCDNSFGDMASDLSSAGFVTAVLDKPVWSTNDANRDYPGSAAIYDQVINLLRKMDTVDASKVGIYATSESTWISSYLLQRDPDVAFQVLLSPMVYEPRYSLGFLAAQDFALVGAHDGYQSIVRRVFNIDASLFGLTNLDIDTLTPKAYAIPTLVAYGTKDVLTAQVEGTEKIVDLAHQAGNWDVTIRTYPIANHVLRLGDEANSGTPFADAYVDD
;
A
#
# COMPACT_ATOMS: atom_id res chain seq x y z
N LYS A 1 12.48 18.57 2.65
CA LYS A 1 13.15 17.91 3.80
C LYS A 1 12.13 17.21 4.65
N ALA A 2 12.33 15.95 4.91
CA ALA A 2 11.53 15.14 5.80
C ALA A 2 12.26 14.98 7.13
N LYS A 3 11.52 15.08 8.24
CA LYS A 3 12.05 14.87 9.58
C LYS A 3 11.39 13.63 10.16
N ARG A 4 12.21 12.66 10.58
CA ARG A 4 11.75 11.46 11.28
C ARG A 4 11.20 11.85 12.65
N PRO A 5 9.91 11.63 12.94
CA PRO A 5 9.33 12.09 14.19
C PRO A 5 9.98 11.46 15.44
N SER A 6 10.33 10.18 15.37
CA SER A 6 10.87 9.41 16.50
C SER A 6 12.28 9.82 16.92
N THR A 7 13.14 10.26 15.97
CA THR A 7 14.56 10.55 16.25
C THR A 7 14.96 11.99 15.95
N GLY A 8 14.14 12.72 15.19
CA GLY A 8 14.48 14.07 14.71
C GLY A 8 15.44 14.08 13.52
N GLU A 9 15.85 12.91 13.00
CA GLU A 9 16.69 12.78 11.81
C GLU A 9 16.06 13.49 10.61
N ILE A 10 16.88 14.20 9.84
CA ILE A 10 16.43 14.95 8.66
C ILE A 10 16.99 14.27 7.41
N GLN A 11 16.09 13.93 6.48
CA GLN A 11 16.43 13.39 5.17
C GLN A 11 15.89 14.30 4.08
N ASN A 12 16.66 14.47 2.99
CA ASN A 12 16.13 15.05 1.76
C ASN A 12 15.41 13.94 0.99
N ILE A 13 14.12 14.11 0.79
CA ILE A 13 13.28 13.19 0.02
C ILE A 13 12.91 13.89 -1.27
N LYS A 14 13.22 13.26 -2.40
CA LYS A 14 12.79 13.71 -3.72
C LYS A 14 11.32 13.34 -3.90
N VAL A 15 10.55 14.25 -4.49
CA VAL A 15 9.16 14.02 -4.88
C VAL A 15 9.03 14.37 -6.36
N LEU A 16 8.58 13.43 -7.16
CA LEU A 16 8.26 13.63 -8.56
C LEU A 16 6.76 13.87 -8.70
N ILE A 17 6.38 15.06 -9.16
CA ILE A 17 4.99 15.43 -9.41
C ILE A 17 4.74 15.48 -10.91
N ARG A 18 3.73 14.73 -11.38
CA ARG A 18 3.26 14.80 -12.77
C ARG A 18 1.91 15.50 -12.80
N LYS A 19 1.73 16.34 -13.81
CA LYS A 19 0.48 17.09 -14.06
C LYS A 19 -0.06 16.72 -15.41
N PRO A 20 -1.39 16.64 -15.59
CA PRO A 20 -2.03 16.49 -16.90
C PRO A 20 -1.60 17.61 -17.85
N LYS A 21 -1.40 17.31 -19.11
CA LYS A 21 -1.15 18.33 -20.14
C LYS A 21 -2.38 19.23 -20.30
N GLY A 22 -2.18 20.55 -20.32
CA GLY A 22 -3.27 21.51 -20.46
C GLY A 22 -4.25 21.55 -19.28
N ALA A 23 -3.80 21.07 -18.10
CA ALA A 23 -4.66 21.01 -16.93
C ALA A 23 -5.10 22.41 -16.47
N GLY A 24 -6.41 22.63 -16.41
CA GLY A 24 -7.01 23.68 -15.59
C GLY A 24 -6.91 23.35 -14.09
N ASN A 25 -7.50 24.20 -13.26
CA ASN A 25 -7.58 24.01 -11.81
C ASN A 25 -8.58 22.90 -11.42
N GLY A 26 -8.52 22.43 -10.17
CA GLY A 26 -9.51 21.53 -9.59
C GLY A 26 -9.36 20.04 -9.99
N ARG A 27 -8.15 19.59 -10.30
CA ARG A 27 -7.87 18.20 -10.61
C ARG A 27 -7.76 17.34 -9.35
N PRO A 28 -8.17 16.06 -9.40
CA PRO A 28 -7.88 15.14 -8.31
C PRO A 28 -6.38 14.90 -8.18
N GLY A 29 -5.92 14.59 -6.97
CA GLY A 29 -4.53 14.25 -6.66
C GLY A 29 -4.39 12.82 -6.16
N VAL A 30 -3.27 12.17 -6.47
CA VAL A 30 -2.92 10.83 -5.94
C VAL A 30 -1.47 10.80 -5.47
N VAL A 31 -1.26 10.35 -4.24
CA VAL A 31 0.07 10.10 -3.68
C VAL A 31 0.33 8.60 -3.65
N PHE A 32 1.40 8.16 -4.32
CA PHE A 32 1.80 6.77 -4.36
C PHE A 32 2.67 6.40 -3.16
N MET A 33 2.34 5.29 -2.51
CA MET A 33 3.01 4.78 -1.31
C MET A 33 3.70 3.46 -1.61
N HIS A 34 5.02 3.41 -1.42
CA HIS A 34 5.84 2.24 -1.72
C HIS A 34 5.59 1.08 -0.76
N GLY A 35 5.50 -0.13 -1.30
CA GLY A 35 5.54 -1.39 -0.55
C GLY A 35 6.89 -1.66 0.12
N ALA A 36 7.19 -2.92 0.43
CA ALA A 36 8.45 -3.33 1.03
C ALA A 36 9.66 -3.02 0.14
N GLY A 37 10.84 -2.95 0.76
CA GLY A 37 12.10 -2.66 0.05
C GLY A 37 12.33 -1.19 -0.24
N TYR A 38 13.40 -0.91 -0.99
CA TYR A 38 13.76 0.45 -1.39
C TYR A 38 13.06 0.84 -2.69
N GLY A 39 12.45 2.00 -2.70
CA GLY A 39 11.79 2.56 -3.87
C GLY A 39 12.12 4.04 -4.05
N THR A 40 12.31 4.47 -5.28
CA THR A 40 12.53 5.89 -5.63
C THR A 40 11.44 6.38 -6.56
N CYS A 41 11.24 7.68 -6.60
CA CYS A 41 10.29 8.30 -7.51
C CYS A 41 10.70 8.16 -8.99
N ASP A 42 11.94 7.75 -9.29
CA ASP A 42 12.42 7.56 -10.65
C ASP A 42 12.21 6.12 -11.16
N ASN A 43 12.19 5.13 -10.27
CA ASN A 43 12.13 3.71 -10.63
C ASN A 43 10.84 2.99 -10.20
N SER A 44 9.93 3.68 -9.53
CA SER A 44 8.69 3.09 -9.03
C SER A 44 7.47 3.84 -9.56
N PHE A 45 6.40 3.11 -9.85
CA PHE A 45 5.11 3.64 -10.29
C PHE A 45 5.14 4.52 -11.56
N GLY A 46 6.24 4.48 -12.35
CA GLY A 46 6.44 5.37 -13.49
C GLY A 46 5.30 5.34 -14.50
N ASP A 47 4.92 4.14 -14.94
CA ASP A 47 3.84 3.91 -15.90
C ASP A 47 2.49 4.29 -15.30
N MET A 48 2.13 3.74 -14.15
CA MET A 48 0.87 4.01 -13.47
C MET A 48 0.67 5.50 -13.15
N ALA A 49 1.71 6.18 -12.64
CA ALA A 49 1.63 7.60 -12.36
C ALA A 49 1.49 8.44 -13.65
N SER A 50 2.06 7.97 -14.76
CA SER A 50 1.92 8.60 -16.08
C SER A 50 0.51 8.41 -16.64
N ASP A 51 -0.03 7.21 -16.53
CA ASP A 51 -1.37 6.85 -17.03
C ASP A 51 -2.44 7.61 -16.26
N LEU A 52 -2.39 7.63 -14.93
CA LEU A 52 -3.28 8.44 -14.11
C LEU A 52 -3.12 9.95 -14.41
N SER A 53 -1.89 10.43 -14.68
CA SER A 53 -1.71 11.82 -15.09
C SER A 53 -2.37 12.09 -16.44
N SER A 54 -2.28 11.15 -17.37
CA SER A 54 -2.93 11.25 -18.69
C SER A 54 -4.46 11.20 -18.57
N ALA A 55 -4.99 10.47 -17.59
CA ALA A 55 -6.41 10.42 -17.23
C ALA A 55 -6.90 11.64 -16.45
N GLY A 56 -6.01 12.59 -16.13
CA GLY A 56 -6.41 13.88 -15.55
C GLY A 56 -6.07 14.07 -14.08
N PHE A 57 -5.36 13.15 -13.45
CA PHE A 57 -4.92 13.27 -12.05
C PHE A 57 -3.58 14.02 -11.95
N VAL A 58 -3.39 14.76 -10.88
CA VAL A 58 -2.05 15.18 -10.44
C VAL A 58 -1.47 14.07 -9.58
N THR A 59 -0.35 13.47 -10.00
CA THR A 59 0.25 12.35 -9.30
C THR A 59 1.55 12.75 -8.60
N ALA A 60 1.80 12.20 -7.41
CA ALA A 60 3.04 12.39 -6.67
C ALA A 60 3.64 11.05 -6.26
N VAL A 61 4.88 10.82 -6.66
CA VAL A 61 5.70 9.68 -6.24
C VAL A 61 6.91 10.23 -5.50
N LEU A 62 7.21 9.73 -4.30
CA LEU A 62 8.35 10.18 -3.49
C LEU A 62 9.36 9.06 -3.32
N ASP A 63 10.62 9.43 -3.04
CA ASP A 63 11.61 8.45 -2.59
C ASP A 63 11.19 7.90 -1.23
N LYS A 64 11.19 6.57 -1.08
CA LYS A 64 10.87 5.95 0.21
C LYS A 64 11.91 6.39 1.26
N PRO A 65 11.48 6.84 2.45
CA PRO A 65 12.41 7.19 3.53
C PRO A 65 13.33 6.01 3.87
N VAL A 66 14.64 6.24 4.02
CA VAL A 66 15.63 5.18 4.28
C VAL A 66 15.30 4.39 5.54
N TRP A 67 14.83 5.04 6.61
CA TRP A 67 14.40 4.38 7.85
C TRP A 67 13.17 3.48 7.71
N SER A 68 12.56 3.40 6.52
CA SER A 68 11.39 2.56 6.25
C SER A 68 11.72 1.39 5.31
N THR A 69 12.98 1.23 4.90
CA THR A 69 13.33 0.29 3.83
C THR A 69 13.77 -1.09 4.31
N ASN A 70 14.55 -1.21 5.38
CA ASN A 70 15.20 -2.47 5.72
C ASN A 70 15.41 -2.75 7.21
N ASP A 71 14.88 -1.93 8.10
CA ASP A 71 15.20 -2.09 9.50
C ASP A 71 14.19 -2.92 10.26
N ALA A 72 14.70 -3.75 11.16
CA ALA A 72 13.95 -4.34 12.25
C ALA A 72 13.11 -3.30 13.03
N ASN A 73 13.47 -2.03 12.91
CA ASN A 73 12.81 -0.87 13.55
C ASN A 73 12.14 0.03 12.52
N ARG A 74 11.33 -0.52 11.61
CA ARG A 74 10.57 0.26 10.64
C ARG A 74 9.66 1.27 11.33
N ASP A 75 9.80 2.55 10.98
CA ASP A 75 9.01 3.64 11.54
C ASP A 75 7.81 3.93 10.63
N TYR A 76 6.75 3.11 10.73
CA TYR A 76 5.53 3.31 9.95
C TYR A 76 4.81 4.62 10.30
N PRO A 77 4.64 4.99 11.58
CA PRO A 77 4.09 6.30 11.93
C PRO A 77 4.91 7.46 11.37
N GLY A 78 6.24 7.35 11.38
CA GLY A 78 7.13 8.34 10.78
C GLY A 78 6.99 8.40 9.27
N SER A 79 6.87 7.27 8.61
CA SER A 79 6.62 7.19 7.16
C SER A 79 5.28 7.81 6.81
N ALA A 80 4.21 7.51 7.56
CA ALA A 80 2.90 8.12 7.38
C ALA A 80 2.95 9.65 7.49
N ALA A 81 3.74 10.18 8.42
CA ALA A 81 3.91 11.64 8.55
C ALA A 81 4.61 12.29 7.35
N ILE A 82 5.46 11.55 6.62
CA ILE A 82 6.07 12.05 5.39
C ILE A 82 5.07 12.04 4.23
N TYR A 83 4.29 10.97 4.09
CA TYR A 83 3.22 10.91 3.08
C TYR A 83 2.17 11.99 3.32
N ASP A 84 1.79 12.27 4.57
CA ASP A 84 0.92 13.37 4.95
C ASP A 84 1.45 14.74 4.47
N GLN A 85 2.77 14.98 4.62
CA GLN A 85 3.38 16.20 4.08
C GLN A 85 3.27 16.31 2.56
N VAL A 86 3.37 15.20 1.82
CA VAL A 86 3.22 15.18 0.36
C VAL A 86 1.76 15.39 -0.06
N ILE A 87 0.80 14.82 0.66
CA ILE A 87 -0.63 15.10 0.47
C ILE A 87 -0.90 16.60 0.65
N ASN A 88 -0.40 17.18 1.73
CA ASN A 88 -0.54 18.60 2.01
C ASN A 88 0.20 19.49 0.99
N LEU A 89 1.28 18.99 0.38
CA LEU A 89 1.92 19.66 -0.75
C LEU A 89 0.99 19.71 -1.99
N LEU A 90 0.36 18.59 -2.34
CA LEU A 90 -0.60 18.52 -3.45
C LEU A 90 -1.81 19.44 -3.21
N ARG A 91 -2.39 19.41 -2.00
CA ARG A 91 -3.55 20.22 -1.63
C ARG A 91 -3.31 21.74 -1.77
N LYS A 92 -2.05 22.18 -1.69
CA LYS A 92 -1.65 23.59 -1.85
C LYS A 92 -1.40 24.01 -3.30
N MET A 93 -1.49 23.09 -4.23
CA MET A 93 -1.26 23.40 -5.65
C MET A 93 -2.55 23.93 -6.30
N ASP A 94 -2.52 25.06 -7.01
CA ASP A 94 -3.67 25.64 -7.69
C ASP A 94 -4.35 24.69 -8.68
N THR A 95 -3.59 23.74 -9.24
CA THR A 95 -4.10 22.74 -10.17
C THR A 95 -4.88 21.61 -9.49
N VAL A 96 -4.80 21.47 -8.17
CA VAL A 96 -5.41 20.37 -7.41
C VAL A 96 -6.66 20.87 -6.67
N ASP A 97 -7.72 20.06 -6.71
CA ASP A 97 -8.84 20.19 -5.78
C ASP A 97 -8.43 19.54 -4.43
N ALA A 98 -8.21 20.36 -3.43
CA ALA A 98 -7.75 19.94 -2.12
C ALA A 98 -8.67 18.88 -1.46
N SER A 99 -9.96 18.87 -1.82
CA SER A 99 -10.94 17.89 -1.33
C SER A 99 -10.93 16.57 -2.10
N LYS A 100 -10.11 16.43 -3.14
CA LYS A 100 -10.02 15.25 -4.01
C LYS A 100 -8.62 14.65 -4.05
N VAL A 101 -7.90 14.70 -2.94
CA VAL A 101 -6.56 14.08 -2.85
C VAL A 101 -6.68 12.75 -2.14
N GLY A 102 -6.32 11.68 -2.85
CA GLY A 102 -6.31 10.30 -2.36
C GLY A 102 -4.91 9.69 -2.33
N ILE A 103 -4.87 8.42 -1.96
CA ILE A 103 -3.64 7.63 -1.87
C ILE A 103 -3.75 6.35 -2.69
N TYR A 104 -2.60 5.90 -3.17
CA TYR A 104 -2.39 4.59 -3.77
C TYR A 104 -1.34 3.85 -2.95
N ALA A 105 -1.76 2.86 -2.19
CA ALA A 105 -0.90 2.09 -1.28
C ALA A 105 -0.77 0.64 -1.77
N THR A 106 0.46 0.12 -1.80
CA THR A 106 0.74 -1.24 -2.25
C THR A 106 1.41 -2.07 -1.16
N SER A 107 0.94 -3.32 -0.98
CA SER A 107 1.60 -4.29 -0.11
C SER A 107 1.81 -3.73 1.31
N GLU A 108 3.05 -3.71 1.82
CA GLU A 108 3.45 -3.17 3.13
C GLU A 108 2.95 -1.74 3.40
N SER A 109 2.84 -0.89 2.37
CA SER A 109 2.40 0.49 2.59
C SER A 109 0.93 0.61 3.01
N THR A 110 0.16 -0.47 2.96
CA THR A 110 -1.20 -0.50 3.52
C THR A 110 -1.19 -0.39 5.06
N TRP A 111 -0.14 -0.85 5.73
CA TRP A 111 0.06 -0.54 7.16
C TRP A 111 0.38 0.95 7.37
N ILE A 112 1.21 1.54 6.48
CA ILE A 112 1.53 2.97 6.54
C ILE A 112 0.26 3.81 6.28
N SER A 113 -0.58 3.41 5.32
CA SER A 113 -1.84 4.12 5.02
C SER A 113 -2.80 4.11 6.21
N SER A 114 -2.84 3.03 6.98
CA SER A 114 -3.65 2.97 8.20
C SER A 114 -3.22 4.00 9.24
N TYR A 115 -1.91 4.21 9.44
CA TYR A 115 -1.40 5.29 10.29
C TYR A 115 -1.70 6.68 9.71
N LEU A 116 -1.57 6.81 8.38
CA LEU A 116 -1.85 8.07 7.69
C LEU A 116 -3.31 8.49 7.86
N LEU A 117 -4.27 7.59 7.63
CA LEU A 117 -5.69 7.88 7.72
C LEU A 117 -6.17 8.16 9.14
N GLN A 118 -5.44 7.71 10.15
CA GLN A 118 -5.69 8.12 11.52
C GLN A 118 -5.24 9.57 11.80
N ARG A 119 -4.24 10.06 11.06
CA ARG A 119 -3.70 11.42 11.19
C ARG A 119 -4.43 12.41 10.32
N ASP A 120 -4.76 12.03 9.09
CA ASP A 120 -5.39 12.85 8.06
C ASP A 120 -6.70 12.18 7.59
N PRO A 121 -7.81 12.44 8.27
CA PRO A 121 -9.11 11.88 7.90
C PRO A 121 -9.69 12.52 6.63
N ASP A 122 -9.10 13.61 6.13
CA ASP A 122 -9.57 14.34 4.94
C ASP A 122 -8.98 13.77 3.63
N VAL A 123 -8.28 12.62 3.68
CA VAL A 123 -7.94 11.87 2.47
C VAL A 123 -9.23 11.43 1.79
N ALA A 124 -9.37 11.77 0.49
CA ALA A 124 -10.64 11.63 -0.20
C ALA A 124 -11.00 10.20 -0.59
N PHE A 125 -10.00 9.37 -0.91
CA PHE A 125 -10.16 7.96 -1.29
C PHE A 125 -8.84 7.22 -1.13
N GLN A 126 -8.90 5.89 -1.14
CA GLN A 126 -7.71 5.04 -1.20
C GLN A 126 -7.83 3.93 -2.23
N VAL A 127 -6.72 3.65 -2.91
CA VAL A 127 -6.52 2.48 -3.74
C VAL A 127 -5.50 1.58 -3.07
N LEU A 128 -5.87 0.34 -2.79
CA LEU A 128 -5.06 -0.64 -2.09
C LEU A 128 -4.72 -1.79 -3.03
N LEU A 129 -3.45 -1.88 -3.43
CA LEU A 129 -2.94 -2.94 -4.27
C LEU A 129 -2.32 -4.03 -3.41
N SER A 130 -2.83 -5.26 -3.54
CA SER A 130 -2.37 -6.43 -2.78
C SER A 130 -2.13 -6.11 -1.30
N PRO A 131 -3.14 -5.56 -0.60
CA PRO A 131 -2.96 -4.99 0.72
C PRO A 131 -2.63 -6.05 1.77
N MET A 132 -1.72 -5.70 2.67
CA MET A 132 -1.43 -6.44 3.88
C MET A 132 -2.35 -5.95 5.01
N VAL A 133 -3.44 -6.66 5.27
CA VAL A 133 -4.49 -6.27 6.24
C VAL A 133 -4.42 -7.02 7.56
N TYR A 134 -3.47 -7.89 7.71
CA TYR A 134 -3.22 -8.60 8.95
C TYR A 134 -1.94 -8.12 9.61
N GLU A 135 -1.81 -8.46 10.88
CA GLU A 135 -0.57 -8.31 11.61
C GLU A 135 0.62 -8.87 10.82
N PRO A 136 1.79 -8.28 10.93
CA PRO A 136 2.99 -8.80 10.26
C PRO A 136 3.28 -10.28 10.57
N ARG A 137 3.01 -10.73 11.79
CA ARG A 137 3.10 -12.15 12.17
C ARG A 137 2.26 -13.05 11.28
N TYR A 138 0.98 -12.65 11.09
CA TYR A 138 0.06 -13.41 10.25
C TYR A 138 0.53 -13.41 8.80
N SER A 139 0.90 -12.24 8.29
CA SER A 139 1.38 -12.08 6.91
C SER A 139 2.64 -12.91 6.64
N LEU A 140 3.59 -12.93 7.57
CA LEU A 140 4.79 -13.79 7.47
C LEU A 140 4.46 -15.27 7.59
N GLY A 141 3.57 -15.62 8.49
CA GLY A 141 3.12 -17.01 8.63
C GLY A 141 2.39 -17.49 7.38
N PHE A 142 1.60 -16.63 6.75
CA PHE A 142 0.96 -16.91 5.47
C PHE A 142 2.01 -17.12 4.38
N LEU A 143 2.94 -16.19 4.20
CA LEU A 143 4.03 -16.28 3.22
C LEU A 143 4.85 -17.56 3.38
N ALA A 144 5.32 -17.83 4.60
CA ALA A 144 6.07 -19.05 4.87
C ALA A 144 5.26 -20.32 4.56
N ALA A 145 3.97 -20.34 4.86
CA ALA A 145 3.11 -21.47 4.51
C ALA A 145 2.95 -21.64 2.99
N GLN A 146 2.90 -20.55 2.22
CA GLN A 146 2.87 -20.61 0.76
C GLN A 146 4.19 -21.15 0.18
N ASP A 147 5.34 -20.73 0.71
CA ASP A 147 6.64 -21.27 0.31
C ASP A 147 6.70 -22.80 0.53
N PHE A 148 6.17 -23.29 1.65
CA PHE A 148 6.05 -24.74 1.91
C PHE A 148 5.08 -25.43 0.95
N ALA A 149 3.97 -24.77 0.57
CA ALA A 149 3.04 -25.30 -0.42
C ALA A 149 3.68 -25.44 -1.80
N LEU A 150 4.48 -24.44 -2.22
CA LEU A 150 5.18 -24.43 -3.50
C LEU A 150 6.19 -25.60 -3.64
N VAL A 151 6.76 -26.08 -2.53
CA VAL A 151 7.63 -27.28 -2.51
C VAL A 151 6.85 -28.56 -2.25
N GLY A 152 5.51 -28.52 -2.32
CA GLY A 152 4.65 -29.71 -2.21
C GLY A 152 4.39 -30.20 -0.78
N ALA A 153 4.58 -29.35 0.23
CA ALA A 153 4.28 -29.73 1.61
C ALA A 153 2.76 -29.84 1.85
N HIS A 154 2.35 -30.88 2.59
CA HIS A 154 0.95 -31.13 2.93
C HIS A 154 0.36 -30.01 3.80
N ASP A 155 -0.95 -29.74 3.68
CA ASP A 155 -1.69 -28.69 4.38
C ASP A 155 -1.48 -28.68 5.91
N GLY A 156 -1.26 -29.86 6.51
CA GLY A 156 -0.94 -29.96 7.94
C GLY A 156 0.35 -29.24 8.33
N TYR A 157 1.38 -29.30 7.49
CA TYR A 157 2.64 -28.59 7.72
C TYR A 157 2.47 -27.07 7.57
N GLN A 158 1.66 -26.62 6.60
CA GLN A 158 1.35 -25.21 6.42
C GLN A 158 0.69 -24.63 7.68
N SER A 159 -0.25 -25.35 8.27
CA SER A 159 -0.91 -24.96 9.51
C SER A 159 0.06 -24.85 10.69
N ILE A 160 1.03 -25.78 10.79
CA ILE A 160 2.08 -25.74 11.82
C ILE A 160 2.98 -24.53 11.60
N VAL A 161 3.42 -24.28 10.37
CA VAL A 161 4.28 -23.14 10.02
C VAL A 161 3.59 -21.83 10.38
N ARG A 162 2.33 -21.63 9.96
CA ARG A 162 1.54 -20.47 10.34
C ARG A 162 1.49 -20.27 11.86
N ARG A 163 1.31 -21.36 12.61
CA ARG A 163 1.22 -21.30 14.08
C ARG A 163 2.56 -20.93 14.72
N VAL A 164 3.67 -21.44 14.20
CA VAL A 164 5.02 -21.12 14.70
C VAL A 164 5.34 -19.67 14.46
N PHE A 165 5.07 -19.14 13.27
CA PHE A 165 5.29 -17.73 12.96
C PHE A 165 4.37 -16.78 13.75
N ASN A 166 3.16 -17.21 14.09
CA ASN A 166 2.27 -16.44 14.96
C ASN A 166 2.76 -16.34 16.42
N ILE A 167 3.68 -17.19 16.85
CA ILE A 167 4.19 -17.19 18.24
C ILE A 167 5.30 -16.16 18.42
N ASP A 168 6.16 -15.95 17.44
CA ASP A 168 7.31 -15.05 17.61
C ASP A 168 7.70 -14.25 16.35
N ALA A 169 7.00 -13.15 16.14
CA ALA A 169 7.36 -12.17 15.08
C ALA A 169 8.68 -11.43 15.38
N SER A 170 9.18 -11.50 16.63
CA SER A 170 10.42 -10.84 17.03
C SER A 170 11.64 -11.43 16.33
N LEU A 171 11.58 -12.73 15.98
CA LEU A 171 12.63 -13.41 15.21
C LEU A 171 12.89 -12.76 13.85
N PHE A 172 11.93 -12.01 13.33
CA PHE A 172 12.01 -11.32 12.02
C PHE A 172 12.16 -9.80 12.15
N GLY A 173 12.44 -9.31 13.36
CA GLY A 173 12.61 -7.87 13.59
C GLY A 173 11.31 -7.05 13.47
N LEU A 174 10.15 -7.67 13.59
CA LEU A 174 8.85 -7.03 13.45
C LEU A 174 8.18 -6.73 14.80
N THR A 175 8.97 -6.45 15.82
CA THR A 175 8.54 -6.31 17.21
C THR A 175 7.69 -5.07 17.51
N ASN A 176 7.69 -4.08 16.62
CA ASN A 176 7.13 -2.75 16.91
C ASN A 176 5.90 -2.38 16.08
N LEU A 177 5.24 -3.36 15.46
CA LEU A 177 4.00 -3.11 14.73
C LEU A 177 2.83 -3.22 15.69
N ASP A 178 2.31 -2.06 16.06
CA ASP A 178 1.07 -1.96 16.79
C ASP A 178 -0.09 -2.42 15.91
N ILE A 179 -0.77 -3.46 16.36
CA ILE A 179 -1.84 -4.15 15.65
C ILE A 179 -3.11 -3.28 15.56
N ASP A 180 -3.26 -2.34 16.46
CA ASP A 180 -4.41 -1.41 16.50
C ASP A 180 -4.47 -0.47 15.28
N THR A 181 -3.49 -0.54 14.37
CA THR A 181 -3.53 0.22 13.12
C THR A 181 -4.58 -0.25 12.12
N LEU A 182 -5.02 -1.50 12.23
CA LEU A 182 -6.08 -2.07 11.39
C LEU A 182 -7.46 -1.76 11.99
N THR A 183 -7.70 -0.49 12.25
CA THR A 183 -8.95 -0.01 12.84
C THR A 183 -9.99 0.29 11.75
N PRO A 184 -11.28 0.23 12.05
CA PRO A 184 -12.33 0.66 11.12
C PRO A 184 -12.09 2.06 10.57
N LYS A 185 -11.52 2.96 11.35
CA LYS A 185 -11.20 4.34 10.95
C LYS A 185 -10.33 4.43 9.69
N ALA A 186 -9.41 3.48 9.49
CA ALA A 186 -8.55 3.41 8.30
C ALA A 186 -9.32 3.03 7.02
N TYR A 187 -10.56 2.57 7.14
CA TYR A 187 -11.42 2.14 6.04
C TYR A 187 -12.72 2.94 5.97
N ALA A 188 -12.76 4.11 6.61
CA ALA A 188 -13.95 4.98 6.63
C ALA A 188 -14.18 5.78 5.34
N ILE A 189 -13.28 5.69 4.36
CA ILE A 189 -13.29 6.46 3.10
C ILE A 189 -13.51 5.54 1.89
N PRO A 190 -13.95 6.05 0.74
CA PRO A 190 -14.05 5.29 -0.50
C PRO A 190 -12.79 4.47 -0.77
N THR A 191 -12.93 3.16 -0.97
CA THR A 191 -11.81 2.22 -1.03
C THR A 191 -11.92 1.31 -2.24
N LEU A 192 -10.93 1.35 -3.14
CA LEU A 192 -10.73 0.35 -4.18
C LEU A 192 -9.63 -0.62 -3.72
N VAL A 193 -9.92 -1.91 -3.75
CA VAL A 193 -8.97 -2.99 -3.45
C VAL A 193 -8.72 -3.83 -4.69
N ALA A 194 -7.46 -4.06 -5.00
CA ALA A 194 -7.04 -4.86 -6.16
C ALA A 194 -6.10 -6.00 -5.74
N TYR A 195 -6.42 -7.22 -6.17
CA TYR A 195 -5.60 -8.41 -5.96
C TYR A 195 -5.36 -9.19 -7.26
N GLY A 196 -4.17 -9.71 -7.42
CA GLY A 196 -3.89 -10.74 -8.43
C GLY A 196 -4.24 -12.14 -7.92
N THR A 197 -4.87 -13.00 -8.74
CA THR A 197 -5.23 -14.37 -8.29
C THR A 197 -4.02 -15.29 -8.10
N LYS A 198 -2.85 -14.90 -8.59
CA LYS A 198 -1.56 -15.59 -8.35
C LYS A 198 -0.67 -14.91 -7.31
N ASP A 199 -1.20 -13.93 -6.59
CA ASP A 199 -0.49 -13.32 -5.46
C ASP A 199 -0.30 -14.36 -4.36
N VAL A 200 0.95 -14.75 -4.11
CA VAL A 200 1.33 -15.71 -3.05
C VAL A 200 1.83 -14.99 -1.79
N LEU A 201 1.96 -13.66 -1.82
CA LEU A 201 2.50 -12.88 -0.72
C LEU A 201 1.42 -12.39 0.24
N THR A 202 0.17 -12.28 -0.21
CA THR A 202 -0.95 -11.77 0.58
C THR A 202 -2.11 -12.75 0.66
N ALA A 203 -2.78 -12.78 1.82
CA ALA A 203 -3.98 -13.58 2.04
C ALA A 203 -5.20 -12.87 1.43
N GLN A 204 -5.45 -13.09 0.13
CA GLN A 204 -6.44 -12.33 -0.65
C GLN A 204 -7.87 -12.47 -0.12
N VAL A 205 -8.33 -13.70 0.13
CA VAL A 205 -9.70 -13.97 0.55
C VAL A 205 -9.96 -13.39 1.94
N GLU A 206 -9.14 -13.81 2.90
CA GLU A 206 -9.24 -13.34 4.29
C GLU A 206 -9.00 -11.82 4.38
N GLY A 207 -8.06 -11.30 3.58
CA GLY A 207 -7.77 -9.86 3.51
C GLY A 207 -8.96 -9.06 2.99
N THR A 208 -9.64 -9.56 1.96
CA THR A 208 -10.85 -8.95 1.40
C THR A 208 -11.96 -8.92 2.44
N GLU A 209 -12.26 -10.04 3.09
CA GLU A 209 -13.27 -10.13 4.14
C GLU A 209 -12.98 -9.13 5.27
N LYS A 210 -11.72 -9.08 5.72
CA LYS A 210 -11.31 -8.17 6.78
C LYS A 210 -11.49 -6.69 6.40
N ILE A 211 -11.15 -6.30 5.17
CA ILE A 211 -11.34 -4.92 4.69
C ILE A 211 -12.82 -4.55 4.67
N VAL A 212 -13.66 -5.43 4.12
CA VAL A 212 -15.11 -5.20 4.04
C VAL A 212 -15.69 -5.05 5.45
N ASP A 213 -15.32 -5.93 6.38
CA ASP A 213 -15.78 -5.87 7.76
C ASP A 213 -15.38 -4.56 8.44
N LEU A 214 -14.13 -4.13 8.30
CA LEU A 214 -13.62 -2.89 8.89
C LEU A 214 -14.31 -1.65 8.28
N ALA A 215 -14.51 -1.66 6.96
CA ALA A 215 -15.22 -0.58 6.27
C ALA A 215 -16.69 -0.49 6.74
N HIS A 216 -17.41 -1.60 6.81
CA HIS A 216 -18.77 -1.62 7.30
C HIS A 216 -18.87 -1.16 8.77
N GLN A 217 -17.93 -1.56 9.62
CA GLN A 217 -17.85 -1.07 11.01
C GLN A 217 -17.63 0.45 11.08
N ALA A 218 -16.94 1.01 10.09
CA ALA A 218 -16.74 2.45 9.95
C ALA A 218 -17.94 3.18 9.31
N GLY A 219 -18.97 2.45 8.87
CA GLY A 219 -20.11 2.99 8.13
C GLY A 219 -19.82 3.28 6.65
N ASN A 220 -18.69 2.81 6.12
CA ASN A 220 -18.33 2.93 4.71
C ASN A 220 -18.86 1.74 3.90
N TRP A 221 -19.74 2.01 2.95
CA TRP A 221 -20.30 1.05 2.00
C TRP A 221 -19.72 1.23 0.57
N ASP A 222 -18.85 2.22 0.38
CA ASP A 222 -18.16 2.48 -0.89
C ASP A 222 -16.82 1.73 -0.92
N VAL A 223 -16.93 0.42 -1.02
CA VAL A 223 -15.78 -0.49 -1.14
C VAL A 223 -15.94 -1.29 -2.43
N THR A 224 -14.98 -1.15 -3.31
CA THR A 224 -14.89 -1.91 -4.55
C THR A 224 -13.74 -2.90 -4.46
N ILE A 225 -14.01 -4.18 -4.72
CA ILE A 225 -13.00 -5.24 -4.78
C ILE A 225 -12.82 -5.67 -6.23
N ARG A 226 -11.58 -5.73 -6.69
CA ARG A 226 -11.18 -6.22 -7.99
C ARG A 226 -10.18 -7.36 -7.85
N THR A 227 -10.43 -8.46 -8.54
CA THR A 227 -9.47 -9.56 -8.66
C THR A 227 -9.08 -9.75 -10.11
N TYR A 228 -7.78 -9.76 -10.37
CA TYR A 228 -7.23 -9.88 -11.73
C TYR A 228 -6.73 -11.31 -11.95
N PRO A 229 -7.36 -12.07 -12.86
CA PRO A 229 -6.96 -13.44 -13.16
C PRO A 229 -5.51 -13.52 -13.63
N ILE A 230 -4.79 -14.57 -13.17
CA ILE A 230 -3.39 -14.85 -13.53
C ILE A 230 -2.38 -13.73 -13.24
N ALA A 231 -2.79 -12.68 -12.54
CA ALA A 231 -1.91 -11.61 -12.13
C ALA A 231 -1.24 -11.94 -10.76
N ASN A 232 0.01 -11.51 -10.61
CA ASN A 232 0.83 -11.67 -9.42
C ASN A 232 0.62 -10.54 -8.38
N HIS A 233 1.48 -10.48 -7.37
CA HIS A 233 1.44 -9.50 -6.28
C HIS A 233 1.47 -8.02 -6.74
N VAL A 234 2.09 -7.73 -7.87
CA VAL A 234 2.16 -6.38 -8.45
C VAL A 234 1.22 -6.20 -9.64
N LEU A 235 0.23 -7.07 -9.77
CA LEU A 235 -0.75 -7.14 -10.85
C LEU A 235 -0.16 -7.29 -12.26
N ARG A 236 1.03 -7.87 -12.36
CA ARG A 236 1.58 -8.29 -13.66
C ARG A 236 1.17 -9.72 -13.97
N LEU A 237 1.00 -10.02 -15.26
CA LEU A 237 0.69 -11.38 -15.71
C LEU A 237 1.89 -12.31 -15.50
N GLY A 238 1.64 -13.50 -14.97
CA GLY A 238 2.66 -14.53 -14.73
C GLY A 238 3.05 -14.70 -13.27
N ASP A 239 4.15 -15.43 -13.05
CA ASP A 239 4.63 -15.76 -11.72
C ASP A 239 5.36 -14.57 -11.06
N GLU A 240 5.45 -14.58 -9.72
CA GLU A 240 6.03 -13.48 -8.93
C GLU A 240 7.45 -13.05 -9.38
N ALA A 241 8.25 -13.99 -9.87
CA ALA A 241 9.61 -13.71 -10.33
C ALA A 241 9.68 -12.95 -11.66
N ASN A 242 8.58 -12.78 -12.38
CA ASN A 242 8.60 -12.22 -13.73
C ASN A 242 8.15 -10.76 -13.76
N SER A 243 9.03 -9.86 -13.34
CA SER A 243 8.78 -8.41 -13.34
C SER A 243 8.70 -7.76 -14.73
N GLY A 244 9.03 -8.50 -15.79
CA GLY A 244 9.01 -8.02 -17.18
C GLY A 244 7.71 -8.25 -17.92
N THR A 245 6.74 -8.94 -17.31
CA THR A 245 5.43 -9.19 -17.94
C THR A 245 4.53 -7.96 -17.91
N PRO A 246 3.59 -7.82 -18.85
CA PRO A 246 2.63 -6.73 -18.84
C PRO A 246 1.71 -6.78 -17.61
N PHE A 247 1.09 -5.67 -17.29
CA PHE A 247 -0.01 -5.63 -16.33
C PHE A 247 -1.19 -6.45 -16.81
N ALA A 248 -2.02 -6.93 -15.90
CA ALA A 248 -3.26 -7.60 -16.22
C ALA A 248 -4.17 -6.66 -17.04
N ASP A 249 -4.84 -7.21 -18.04
CA ASP A 249 -5.83 -6.48 -18.79
C ASP A 249 -6.90 -5.90 -17.86
N ALA A 250 -7.43 -4.75 -18.19
CA ALA A 250 -8.40 -4.00 -17.42
C ALA A 250 -7.90 -3.39 -16.08
N TYR A 251 -6.68 -3.69 -15.60
CA TYR A 251 -6.17 -3.02 -14.40
C TYR A 251 -5.88 -1.53 -14.62
N VAL A 252 -5.43 -1.18 -15.81
CA VAL A 252 -5.12 0.22 -16.16
C VAL A 252 -6.40 1.02 -16.41
N ASP A 253 -7.51 0.35 -16.74
CA ASP A 253 -8.81 0.95 -17.03
C ASP A 253 -9.69 1.13 -15.77
N ASP A 254 -9.41 0.40 -14.69
CA ASP A 254 -10.08 0.49 -13.38
C ASP A 254 -9.49 1.61 -12.50
#